data_8cba2491fcb7b08164cd2dfd1443f023
#
_entry.id   8cba2491fcb7b08164cd2dfd1443f023
#
_cell.length_a   1.000
_cell.length_b   1.000
_cell.length_c   1.000
_cell.angle_alpha   90.00
_cell.angle_beta   90.00
_cell.angle_gamma   90.00
#
_symmetry.space_group_name_H-M   'P 1'
#
loop_
_entity.id
_entity.type
_entity.pdbx_description
1 polymer ?
#
loop_
_entity_poly.entity_id
_entity_poly.type
_entity_poly.pdbx_seq_one_letter_code
_entity_poly.pdbx_strand_id
1 'polypeptide(L)'
;ILVADRFDPVGWISAGRAYQRLALRATALGLKNAFVNQAVEHSESRAELARLIGLPDKRPNLVLRIGRADAMPYSLRRPVPLLID
;
A
#
# COMPACT_ATOMS: atom_id res chain seq x y z
N ILE A 1 0.33 7.07 -5.17
CA ILE A 1 -0.60 7.28 -4.05
C ILE A 1 -1.98 6.78 -4.44
N LEU A 2 -2.54 5.90 -3.62
CA LEU A 2 -3.88 5.37 -3.85
C LEU A 2 -4.87 6.11 -2.96
N VAL A 3 -5.89 6.68 -3.59
CA VAL A 3 -6.94 7.43 -2.91
C VAL A 3 -8.29 6.90 -3.39
N ALA A 4 -9.06 6.29 -2.49
CA ALA A 4 -10.41 5.83 -2.83
C ALA A 4 -11.39 7.00 -2.79
N ASP A 5 -12.50 6.86 -3.51
CA ASP A 5 -13.55 7.89 -3.54
C ASP A 5 -14.24 8.04 -2.17
N ARG A 6 -14.23 6.99 -1.37
CA ARG A 6 -14.88 6.95 -0.06
C ARG A 6 -13.86 6.56 1.00
N PHE A 7 -13.97 7.14 2.19
CA PHE A 7 -13.14 6.76 3.34
C PHE A 7 -14.01 5.97 4.33
N ASP A 8 -14.33 4.75 3.95
CA ASP A 8 -15.12 3.81 4.72
C ASP A 8 -14.69 2.38 4.31
N PRO A 9 -15.22 1.32 4.92
CA PRO A 9 -14.80 -0.05 4.58
C PRO A 9 -14.91 -0.39 3.10
N VAL A 10 -15.90 0.13 2.38
CA VAL A 10 -16.04 -0.09 0.93
C VAL A 10 -14.87 0.56 0.19
N GLY A 11 -14.54 1.80 0.54
CA GLY A 11 -13.40 2.51 -0.06
C GLY A 11 -12.08 1.85 0.27
N TRP A 12 -11.90 1.35 1.48
CA TRP A 12 -10.67 0.66 1.89
C TRP A 12 -10.47 -0.63 1.10
N ILE A 13 -11.53 -1.39 0.87
CA ILE A 13 -11.48 -2.60 0.04
C ILE A 13 -11.14 -2.24 -1.41
N SER A 14 -11.73 -1.16 -1.93
CA SER A 14 -11.41 -0.68 -3.28
C SER A 14 -9.95 -0.29 -3.43
N ALA A 15 -9.38 0.40 -2.44
CA ALA A 15 -7.97 0.76 -2.44
C ALA A 15 -7.08 -0.49 -2.39
N GLY A 16 -7.44 -1.48 -1.60
CA GLY A 16 -6.71 -2.74 -1.52
C GLY A 16 -6.73 -3.51 -2.84
N ARG A 17 -7.87 -3.53 -3.52
CA ARG A 17 -7.99 -4.16 -4.84
C ARG A 17 -7.14 -3.43 -5.89
N ALA A 18 -7.14 -2.10 -5.86
CA ALA A 18 -6.31 -1.30 -6.76
C ALA A 18 -4.83 -1.58 -6.51
N TYR A 19 -4.42 -1.65 -5.24
CA TYR A 19 -3.05 -2.02 -4.88
C TYR A 19 -2.69 -3.40 -5.41
N GLN A 20 -3.56 -4.39 -5.25
CA GLN A 20 -3.30 -5.76 -5.71
C GLN A 20 -3.07 -5.80 -7.21
N ARG A 21 -3.89 -5.11 -7.99
CA ARG A 21 -3.72 -5.01 -9.44
C ARG A 21 -2.39 -4.36 -9.80
N LEU A 22 -2.06 -3.27 -9.12
CA LEU A 22 -0.81 -2.56 -9.34
C LEU A 22 0.39 -3.45 -9.01
N ALA A 23 0.34 -4.15 -7.88
CA ALA A 23 1.43 -5.02 -7.44
C ALA A 23 1.65 -6.19 -8.41
N LEU A 24 0.58 -6.81 -8.89
CA LEU A 24 0.67 -7.90 -9.85
C LEU A 24 1.24 -7.41 -11.18
N ARG A 25 0.81 -6.26 -11.65
CA ARG A 25 1.33 -5.67 -12.89
C ARG A 25 2.79 -5.30 -12.76
N ALA A 26 3.17 -4.68 -11.63
CA ALA A 26 4.56 -4.33 -11.36
C ALA A 26 5.45 -5.57 -11.33
N THR A 27 5.00 -6.64 -10.70
CA THR A 27 5.73 -7.92 -10.67
C THR A 27 5.91 -8.48 -12.08
N ALA A 28 4.88 -8.43 -12.91
CA ALA A 28 4.96 -8.89 -14.29
C ALA A 28 5.96 -8.08 -15.12
N LEU A 29 6.18 -6.81 -14.76
CA LEU A 29 7.14 -5.93 -15.42
C LEU A 29 8.52 -5.99 -14.78
N GLY A 30 8.74 -6.83 -13.78
CA GLY A 30 10.01 -6.95 -13.07
C GLY A 30 10.28 -5.80 -12.12
N LEU A 31 9.27 -5.06 -11.72
CA LEU A 31 9.39 -3.94 -10.81
C LEU A 31 9.09 -4.39 -9.38
N LYS A 32 9.73 -3.71 -8.42
CA LYS A 32 9.50 -3.90 -7.00
C LYS A 32 8.71 -2.73 -6.45
N ASN A 33 7.96 -2.98 -5.38
CA ASN A 33 7.24 -1.93 -4.69
C ASN A 33 7.48 -2.02 -3.18
N ALA A 34 7.33 -0.89 -2.50
CA ALA A 34 7.46 -0.82 -1.06
C ALA A 34 6.51 0.24 -0.53
N PHE A 35 5.87 -0.05 0.61
CA PHE A 35 5.00 0.92 1.25
C PHE A 35 5.79 2.06 1.88
N VAL A 36 5.24 3.27 1.78
CA VAL A 36 5.76 4.46 2.44
C VAL A 36 4.57 5.14 3.12
N ASN A 37 3.92 4.42 4.02
CA ASN A 37 2.61 4.78 4.56
C ASN A 37 2.64 5.71 5.77
N GLN A 38 3.81 6.16 6.23
CA GLN A 38 3.90 7.03 7.41
C GLN A 38 3.02 8.27 7.29
N ALA A 39 2.96 8.85 6.09
CA ALA A 39 2.15 10.05 5.86
C ALA A 39 0.64 9.80 6.00
N VAL A 40 0.17 8.56 5.85
CA VAL A 40 -1.26 8.21 5.94
C VAL A 40 -1.64 7.53 7.24
N GLU A 41 -0.67 7.22 8.10
CA GLU A 41 -0.92 6.58 9.40
C GLU A 41 -1.46 7.55 10.45
N HIS A 42 -1.19 8.85 10.27
CA HIS A 42 -1.68 9.90 11.16
C HIS A 42 -2.62 10.83 10.40
N SER A 43 -3.71 11.24 11.06
CA SER A 43 -4.72 12.07 10.41
C SER A 43 -4.19 13.43 9.97
N GLU A 44 -3.28 14.04 10.75
CA GLU A 44 -2.71 15.34 10.41
C GLU A 44 -1.83 15.28 9.17
N SER A 45 -0.89 14.33 9.12
CA SER A 45 0.00 14.18 7.96
C SER A 45 -0.76 13.71 6.73
N ARG A 46 -1.81 12.90 6.92
CA ARG A 46 -2.68 12.50 5.82
C ARG A 46 -3.38 13.70 5.20
N ALA A 47 -3.89 14.60 6.03
CA ALA A 47 -4.55 15.83 5.56
C ALA A 47 -3.57 16.74 4.81
N GLU A 48 -2.34 16.87 5.30
CA GLU A 48 -1.30 17.63 4.61
C GLU A 48 -0.95 17.03 3.26
N LEU A 49 -0.82 15.70 3.21
CA LEU A 49 -0.55 15.00 1.96
C LEU A 49 -1.69 15.22 0.95
N ALA A 50 -2.94 15.16 1.41
CA ALA A 50 -4.10 15.41 0.55
C ALA A 50 -4.04 16.80 -0.07
N ARG A 51 -3.66 17.81 0.69
CA ARG A 51 -3.49 19.18 0.18
C ARG A 51 -2.35 19.26 -0.84
N LEU A 52 -1.23 18.60 -0.56
CA LEU A 52 -0.07 18.61 -1.46
C LEU A 52 -0.35 18.00 -2.81
N ILE A 53 -1.16 16.95 -2.84
CA ILE A 53 -1.51 16.27 -4.12
C ILE A 53 -2.71 16.91 -4.80
N GLY A 54 -3.27 17.99 -4.25
CA GLY A 54 -4.38 18.71 -4.86
C GLY A 54 -5.75 18.10 -4.63
N LEU A 55 -5.91 17.26 -3.61
CA LEU A 55 -7.17 16.60 -3.26
C LEU A 55 -7.52 16.84 -1.79
N PRO A 56 -7.74 18.11 -1.37
CA PRO A 56 -7.90 18.42 0.04
C PRO A 56 -9.12 17.79 0.71
N ASP A 57 -10.13 17.39 -0.08
CA ASP A 57 -11.35 16.75 0.43
C ASP A 57 -11.24 15.22 0.51
N LYS A 58 -10.12 14.67 0.08
CA LYS A 58 -9.90 13.23 0.08
C LYS A 58 -8.96 12.82 1.21
N ARG A 59 -8.98 11.54 1.52
CA ARG A 59 -8.08 10.94 2.51
C ARG A 59 -7.25 9.85 1.83
N PRO A 60 -5.96 10.10 1.56
CA PRO A 60 -5.11 9.08 0.94
C PRO A 60 -5.08 7.79 1.76
N ASN A 61 -5.16 6.65 1.09
CA ASN A 61 -5.19 5.33 1.72
C ASN A 61 -3.81 4.70 1.79
N LEU A 62 -3.08 4.72 0.68
CA LEU A 62 -1.80 4.03 0.58
C LEU A 62 -0.80 4.91 -0.17
N VAL A 63 0.42 4.91 0.31
CA VAL A 63 1.56 5.53 -0.38
C VAL A 63 2.59 4.44 -0.57
N LEU A 64 3.06 4.27 -1.80
CA LEU A 64 4.09 3.30 -2.10
C LEU A 64 5.04 3.86 -3.15
N ARG A 65 6.23 3.30 -3.20
CA ARG A 65 7.19 3.60 -4.25
C ARG A 65 7.39 2.36 -5.11
N ILE A 66 7.67 2.60 -6.40
CA ILE A 66 7.88 1.53 -7.37
C ILE A 66 9.19 1.81 -8.08
N GLY A 67 9.97 0.76 -8.32
CA GLY A 67 11.22 0.90 -9.03
C GLY A 67 11.89 -0.45 -9.21
N ARG A 68 13.08 -0.41 -9.80
CA ARG A 68 13.90 -1.61 -9.97
C ARG A 68 14.84 -1.73 -8.77
N ALA A 69 14.89 -2.92 -8.19
CA ALA A 69 15.75 -3.22 -7.06
C ALA A 69 16.01 -4.72 -7.00
N ASP A 70 17.02 -5.11 -6.25
CA ASP A 70 17.25 -6.53 -5.98
C ASP A 70 16.11 -7.09 -5.13
N ALA A 71 15.81 -8.38 -5.36
CA ALA A 71 14.79 -9.04 -4.57
C ALA A 71 15.24 -9.17 -3.12
N MET A 72 14.35 -8.80 -2.20
CA MET A 72 14.59 -9.01 -0.78
C MET A 72 14.40 -10.48 -0.43
N PRO A 73 15.11 -10.99 0.60
CA PRO A 73 14.87 -12.34 1.09
C PRO A 73 13.42 -12.52 1.51
N TYR A 74 12.88 -13.72 1.28
CA TYR A 74 11.55 -14.05 1.78
C TYR A 74 11.56 -14.13 3.29
N SER A 75 10.43 -13.77 3.90
CA SER A 75 10.24 -13.97 5.33
C SER A 75 10.30 -15.45 5.68
N LEU A 76 10.99 -15.77 6.78
CA LEU A 76 11.02 -17.14 7.25
C LEU A 76 9.65 -17.52 7.82
N ARG A 77 9.24 -18.72 7.51
CA ARG A 77 8.00 -19.31 8.04
C ARG A 77 8.33 -20.33 9.10
N ARG A 78 7.49 -20.43 10.13
CA ARG A 78 7.63 -21.49 11.11
C ARG A 78 7.33 -22.82 10.43
N PRO A 79 8.13 -23.88 10.65
CA PRO A 79 7.78 -25.20 10.15
C PRO A 79 6.41 -25.63 10.66
N VAL A 80 5.66 -26.33 9.81
CA VAL A 80 4.31 -26.80 10.16
C VAL A 80 4.26 -27.56 11.51
N PRO A 81 5.22 -28.47 11.82
CA PRO A 81 5.20 -29.16 13.11
C PRO A 81 5.27 -28.25 14.36
N LEU A 82 5.78 -27.00 14.22
CA LEU A 82 5.81 -26.05 15.32
C LEU A 82 4.48 -25.30 15.50
N LEU A 83 3.58 -25.36 14.50
CA LEU A 83 2.28 -24.71 14.51
C LEU A 83 1.15 -25.66 14.93
N ILE A 84 1.43 -26.95 14.96
CA ILE A 84 0.46 -28.01 15.28
C ILE A 84 0.92 -28.69 16.55
N ASP A 85 0.11 -28.68 17.57
CA ASP A 85 0.40 -29.38 18.84
C ASP A 85 0.16 -30.86 18.75
#